data_60cb75e365f9b5efebe2ae5a6fd707c5
#
_entry.id   60cb75e365f9b5efebe2ae5a6fd707c5
#
_cell.length_a   1.000
_cell.length_b   1.000
_cell.length_c   1.000
_cell.angle_alpha   90.00
_cell.angle_beta   90.00
_cell.angle_gamma   90.00
#
_symmetry.space_group_name_H-M   'P 1'
#
loop_
_entity.id
_entity.type
_entity.pdbx_description
1 polymer ?
#
loop_
_entity_poly.entity_id
_entity_poly.type
_entity_poly.pdbx_seq_one_letter_code
_entity_poly.pdbx_strand_id
1 'polypeptide(L)'
;MITNKFLSLLNRYKTDLPTFTTVGVGPGDSSLLTIAAVDAIKKAKVIVFPISDDNKKSFAAEIVKEYTKFKKNIPIIFPMARKDFDPDEIWSNAVEKIVKFIKNGESVVLLCLGDTSIFASSSNILRIIKHNYPEIITKTIPGISSISAAAALNDIDLVKKRRDIDH
;
A
#
# COMPACT_ATOMS: atom_id res chain seq x y z
N MET A 1 -21.07 -11.67 18.83
CA MET A 1 -19.93 -12.40 18.23
C MET A 1 -19.11 -11.59 17.19
N ILE A 2 -19.67 -10.57 16.56
CA ILE A 2 -18.99 -9.67 15.60
C ILE A 2 -18.03 -8.69 16.30
N THR A 3 -18.35 -8.24 17.50
CA THR A 3 -17.61 -7.24 18.29
C THR A 3 -16.18 -7.68 18.69
N ASN A 4 -15.97 -8.93 19.08
CA ASN A 4 -14.66 -9.41 19.51
C ASN A 4 -13.66 -9.56 18.36
N LYS A 5 -14.15 -9.95 17.17
CA LYS A 5 -13.31 -10.06 15.98
C LYS A 5 -12.90 -8.67 15.45
N PHE A 6 -13.82 -7.70 15.56
CA PHE A 6 -13.55 -6.31 15.19
C PHE A 6 -12.57 -5.63 16.16
N LEU A 7 -12.74 -5.85 17.47
CA LEU A 7 -11.79 -5.35 18.47
C LEU A 7 -10.41 -5.99 18.37
N SER A 8 -10.30 -7.28 18.01
CA SER A 8 -9.02 -7.93 17.77
C SER A 8 -8.32 -7.38 16.51
N LEU A 9 -9.09 -7.00 15.49
CA LEU A 9 -8.58 -6.31 14.30
C LEU A 9 -8.05 -4.91 14.65
N LEU A 10 -8.76 -4.15 15.48
CA LEU A 10 -8.31 -2.83 15.94
C LEU A 10 -7.05 -2.90 16.80
N ASN A 11 -6.89 -3.92 17.64
CA ASN A 11 -5.69 -4.11 18.44
C ASN A 11 -4.45 -4.48 17.61
N ARG A 12 -4.61 -5.08 16.43
CA ARG A 12 -3.50 -5.27 15.49
C ARG A 12 -2.84 -3.95 15.03
N TYR A 13 -3.56 -2.83 15.12
CA TYR A 13 -3.05 -1.52 14.74
C TYR A 13 -2.28 -0.79 15.86
N LYS A 14 -2.33 -1.28 17.11
CA LYS A 14 -1.64 -0.69 18.28
C LYS A 14 -0.49 -1.57 18.76
N THR A 15 0.51 -1.78 17.93
CA THR A 15 1.72 -2.50 18.35
C THR A 15 2.94 -1.61 18.18
N ASP A 16 3.86 -1.67 19.16
CA ASP A 16 5.17 -1.04 19.09
C ASP A 16 6.20 -1.90 18.35
N LEU A 17 5.81 -3.14 17.99
CA LEU A 17 6.66 -4.04 17.22
C LEU A 17 6.79 -3.56 15.76
N PRO A 18 7.94 -3.83 15.13
CA PRO A 18 8.15 -3.53 13.72
C PRO A 18 7.09 -4.18 12.84
N THR A 19 6.54 -3.44 11.91
CA THR A 19 5.46 -3.91 11.03
C THR A 19 5.80 -3.70 9.57
N PHE A 20 5.26 -4.58 8.72
CA PHE A 20 5.13 -4.33 7.29
C PHE A 20 3.72 -3.81 6.98
N THR A 21 3.62 -2.62 6.42
CA THR A 21 2.33 -1.99 6.11
C THR A 21 2.25 -1.62 4.64
N THR A 22 1.25 -2.13 3.93
CA THR A 22 0.91 -1.64 2.58
C THR A 22 -0.06 -0.47 2.71
N VAL A 23 0.20 0.61 2.00
CA VAL A 23 -0.56 1.86 2.13
C VAL A 23 -0.98 2.38 0.76
N GLY A 24 -2.28 2.50 0.54
CA GLY A 24 -2.84 3.21 -0.61
C GLY A 24 -2.71 4.72 -0.42
N VAL A 25 -2.06 5.37 -1.39
CA VAL A 25 -1.77 6.82 -1.31
C VAL A 25 -2.71 7.68 -2.15
N GLY A 26 -3.79 7.08 -2.65
CA GLY A 26 -4.73 7.80 -3.50
C GLY A 26 -4.23 7.97 -4.94
N PRO A 27 -5.04 8.60 -5.81
CA PRO A 27 -4.85 8.60 -7.26
C PRO A 27 -3.92 9.71 -7.78
N GLY A 28 -3.42 10.60 -6.92
CA GLY A 28 -2.54 11.69 -7.37
C GLY A 28 -2.49 12.90 -6.45
N ASP A 29 -3.64 13.39 -6.00
CA ASP A 29 -3.71 14.54 -5.10
C ASP A 29 -3.44 14.11 -3.64
N SER A 30 -2.49 14.79 -2.99
CA SER A 30 -2.16 14.53 -1.59
C SER A 30 -3.30 14.84 -0.61
N SER A 31 -4.28 15.68 -0.99
CA SER A 31 -5.49 15.94 -0.20
C SER A 31 -6.42 14.71 -0.11
N LEU A 32 -6.25 13.75 -1.01
CA LEU A 32 -6.99 12.48 -1.02
C LEU A 32 -6.29 11.37 -0.20
N LEU A 33 -5.22 11.70 0.53
CA LEU A 33 -4.63 10.77 1.49
C LEU A 33 -5.60 10.52 2.65
N THR A 34 -5.76 9.26 3.04
CA THR A 34 -6.49 8.96 4.27
C THR A 34 -5.65 9.35 5.50
N ILE A 35 -6.29 9.74 6.58
CA ILE A 35 -5.61 10.04 7.86
C ILE A 35 -4.77 8.83 8.30
N ALA A 36 -5.32 7.61 8.13
CA ALA A 36 -4.62 6.38 8.46
C ALA A 36 -3.33 6.17 7.63
N ALA A 37 -3.35 6.55 6.34
CA ALA A 37 -2.19 6.51 5.47
C ALA A 37 -1.10 7.47 5.96
N VAL A 38 -1.47 8.72 6.27
CA VAL A 38 -0.55 9.74 6.79
C VAL A 38 0.08 9.27 8.10
N ASP A 39 -0.71 8.73 9.03
CA ASP A 39 -0.23 8.24 10.32
C ASP A 39 0.75 7.07 10.18
N ALA A 40 0.44 6.12 9.30
CA ALA A 40 1.33 4.99 9.05
C ALA A 40 2.66 5.43 8.42
N ILE A 41 2.60 6.33 7.43
CA ILE A 41 3.78 6.89 6.79
C ILE A 41 4.63 7.66 7.80
N LYS A 42 4.03 8.49 8.65
CA LYS A 42 4.75 9.24 9.70
C LYS A 42 5.45 8.33 10.70
N LYS A 43 4.82 7.21 11.10
CA LYS A 43 5.37 6.24 12.07
C LYS A 43 6.47 5.35 11.49
N ALA A 44 6.43 5.05 10.20
CA ALA A 44 7.42 4.19 9.56
C ALA A 44 8.82 4.83 9.52
N LYS A 45 9.86 4.01 9.63
CA LYS A 45 11.26 4.42 9.44
C LYS A 45 11.71 4.27 7.99
N VAL A 46 11.16 3.29 7.30
CA VAL A 46 11.50 2.95 5.93
C VAL A 46 10.27 3.06 5.05
N ILE A 47 10.42 3.76 3.94
CA ILE A 47 9.39 3.90 2.91
C ILE A 47 9.88 3.19 1.65
N VAL A 48 9.12 2.23 1.20
CA VAL A 48 9.35 1.45 -0.01
C VAL A 48 8.31 1.87 -1.05
N PHE A 49 8.73 2.05 -2.29
CA PHE A 49 7.82 2.44 -3.35
C PHE A 49 8.22 1.84 -4.70
N PRO A 50 7.22 1.52 -5.57
CA PRO A 50 7.50 0.98 -6.88
C PRO A 50 7.99 2.07 -7.84
N ILE A 51 8.97 1.69 -8.67
CA ILE A 51 9.39 2.40 -9.87
C ILE A 51 9.37 1.43 -11.04
N SER A 52 9.13 1.92 -12.24
CA SER A 52 9.14 1.07 -13.45
C SER A 52 10.53 0.93 -14.08
N ASP A 53 11.44 1.82 -13.73
CA ASP A 53 12.79 1.94 -14.27
C ASP A 53 13.61 2.81 -13.32
N ASP A 54 14.93 2.61 -13.24
CA ASP A 54 15.87 3.36 -12.37
C ASP A 54 15.82 4.88 -12.61
N ASN A 55 15.47 5.30 -13.81
CA ASN A 55 15.41 6.71 -14.21
C ASN A 55 14.02 7.34 -14.02
N LYS A 56 13.04 6.59 -13.54
CA LYS A 56 11.65 7.09 -13.42
C LYS A 56 11.29 7.46 -11.98
N LYS A 57 10.58 8.58 -11.85
CA LYS A 57 10.00 9.00 -10.57
C LYS A 57 8.80 8.12 -10.21
N SER A 58 8.66 7.80 -8.94
CA SER A 58 7.47 7.12 -8.43
C SER A 58 6.36 8.13 -8.17
N PHE A 59 5.22 7.98 -8.85
CA PHE A 59 4.03 8.78 -8.56
C PHE A 59 3.57 8.61 -7.10
N ALA A 60 3.61 7.39 -6.57
CA ALA A 60 3.23 7.14 -5.19
C ALA A 60 4.16 7.86 -4.19
N ALA A 61 5.46 7.91 -4.47
CA ALA A 61 6.41 8.64 -3.63
C ALA A 61 6.21 10.16 -3.71
N GLU A 62 5.87 10.69 -4.88
CA GLU A 62 5.63 12.12 -5.08
C GLU A 62 4.42 12.61 -4.26
N ILE A 63 3.33 11.83 -4.20
CA ILE A 63 2.12 12.16 -3.41
C ILE A 63 2.47 12.38 -1.93
N VAL A 64 3.40 11.59 -1.39
CA VAL A 64 3.72 11.59 0.05
C VAL A 64 5.04 12.26 0.40
N LYS A 65 5.67 12.96 -0.54
CA LYS A 65 7.03 13.52 -0.40
C LYS A 65 7.22 14.37 0.86
N GLU A 66 6.20 15.16 1.25
CA GLU A 66 6.25 16.02 2.42
C GLU A 66 6.39 15.22 3.73
N TYR A 67 5.86 13.99 3.76
CA TYR A 67 5.91 13.11 4.93
C TYR A 67 7.15 12.20 4.97
N THR A 68 7.88 12.11 3.85
CA THR A 68 8.97 11.13 3.67
C THR A 68 10.36 11.75 3.53
N LYS A 69 10.45 13.09 3.57
CA LYS A 69 11.66 13.88 3.31
C LYS A 69 12.89 13.45 4.12
N PHE A 70 12.69 13.05 5.38
CA PHE A 70 13.78 12.65 6.29
C PHE A 70 13.77 11.14 6.61
N LYS A 71 13.13 10.33 5.77
CA LYS A 71 13.02 8.90 5.96
C LYS A 71 13.93 8.15 4.99
N LYS A 72 14.21 6.89 5.31
CA LYS A 72 14.89 5.99 4.39
C LYS A 72 13.93 5.62 3.25
N ASN A 73 14.19 6.13 2.06
CA ASN A 73 13.39 5.94 0.87
C ASN A 73 14.03 4.89 -0.04
N ILE A 74 13.35 3.77 -0.29
CA ILE A 74 13.86 2.61 -1.01
C ILE A 74 13.00 2.35 -2.24
N PRO A 75 13.49 2.66 -3.44
CA PRO A 75 12.82 2.27 -4.66
C PRO A 75 12.94 0.76 -4.89
N ILE A 76 11.87 0.15 -5.40
CA ILE A 76 11.87 -1.22 -5.91
C ILE A 76 11.43 -1.17 -7.37
N ILE A 77 12.26 -1.75 -8.24
CA ILE A 77 11.97 -1.81 -9.67
C ILE A 77 10.96 -2.92 -9.91
N PHE A 78 9.81 -2.55 -10.48
CA PHE A 78 8.81 -3.45 -11.00
C PHE A 78 8.73 -3.26 -12.51
N PRO A 79 9.49 -4.05 -13.30
CA PRO A 79 9.50 -3.88 -14.74
C PRO A 79 8.12 -4.18 -15.30
N MET A 80 7.46 -3.13 -15.75
CA MET A 80 6.19 -3.23 -16.47
C MET A 80 6.48 -3.80 -17.86
N ALA A 81 5.95 -5.00 -18.16
CA ALA A 81 5.94 -5.60 -19.49
C ALA A 81 7.32 -6.00 -20.12
N ARG A 82 8.33 -6.34 -19.35
CA ARG A 82 9.55 -6.98 -19.88
C ARG A 82 9.40 -8.49 -19.85
N LYS A 83 9.50 -9.15 -21.03
CA LYS A 83 9.41 -10.61 -21.19
C LYS A 83 10.59 -11.39 -20.59
N ASP A 84 11.69 -10.69 -20.30
CA ASP A 84 12.97 -11.28 -19.90
C ASP A 84 13.18 -11.33 -18.38
N PHE A 85 12.16 -10.97 -17.58
CA PHE A 85 12.24 -11.00 -16.13
C PHE A 85 11.31 -12.02 -15.53
N ASP A 86 11.82 -12.80 -14.58
CA ASP A 86 11.00 -13.63 -13.71
C ASP A 86 10.33 -12.76 -12.63
N PRO A 87 9.00 -12.60 -12.67
CA PRO A 87 8.29 -11.80 -11.67
C PRO A 87 8.50 -12.33 -10.24
N ASP A 88 8.62 -13.64 -10.04
CA ASP A 88 8.75 -14.26 -8.72
C ASP A 88 10.12 -13.96 -8.11
N GLU A 89 11.18 -13.87 -8.90
CA GLU A 89 12.50 -13.46 -8.43
C GLU A 89 12.50 -11.99 -7.97
N ILE A 90 11.84 -11.10 -8.73
CA ILE A 90 11.74 -9.67 -8.37
C ILE A 90 10.99 -9.48 -7.05
N TRP A 91 9.86 -10.19 -6.89
CA TRP A 91 9.10 -10.13 -5.66
C TRP A 91 9.88 -10.68 -4.47
N SER A 92 10.61 -11.78 -4.65
CA SER A 92 11.43 -12.40 -3.63
C SER A 92 12.57 -11.47 -3.18
N ASN A 93 13.30 -10.86 -4.12
CA ASN A 93 14.36 -9.90 -3.84
C ASN A 93 13.83 -8.66 -3.10
N ALA A 94 12.64 -8.17 -3.46
CA ALA A 94 11.98 -7.07 -2.76
C ALA A 94 11.61 -7.44 -1.33
N VAL A 95 11.06 -8.64 -1.13
CA VAL A 95 10.70 -9.17 0.20
C VAL A 95 11.92 -9.31 1.08
N GLU A 96 13.02 -9.86 0.60
CA GLU A 96 14.26 -10.00 1.38
C GLU A 96 14.77 -8.65 1.90
N LYS A 97 14.76 -7.62 1.05
CA LYS A 97 15.14 -6.25 1.47
C LYS A 97 14.21 -5.73 2.58
N ILE A 98 12.90 -5.89 2.43
CA ILE A 98 11.89 -5.45 3.40
C ILE A 98 12.07 -6.19 4.73
N VAL A 99 12.20 -7.51 4.69
CA VAL A 99 12.35 -8.36 5.87
C VAL A 99 13.63 -8.01 6.66
N LYS A 100 14.72 -7.68 5.96
CA LYS A 100 15.97 -7.24 6.61
C LYS A 100 15.75 -5.98 7.46
N PHE A 101 14.99 -4.99 7.00
CA PHE A 101 14.66 -3.80 7.79
C PHE A 101 13.80 -4.15 9.00
N ILE A 102 12.79 -5.00 8.83
CA ILE A 102 11.89 -5.39 9.92
C ILE A 102 12.65 -6.15 11.00
N LYS A 103 13.53 -7.08 10.63
CA LYS A 103 14.39 -7.82 11.57
C LYS A 103 15.36 -6.90 12.32
N ASN A 104 15.71 -5.75 11.74
CA ASN A 104 16.51 -4.72 12.42
C ASN A 104 15.66 -3.76 13.29
N GLY A 105 14.38 -4.07 13.53
CA GLY A 105 13.53 -3.24 14.39
C GLY A 105 12.92 -2.01 13.67
N GLU A 106 12.94 -1.97 12.34
CA GLU A 106 12.42 -0.86 11.57
C GLU A 106 11.06 -1.20 10.93
N SER A 107 10.01 -0.43 11.25
CA SER A 107 8.74 -0.55 10.54
C SER A 107 8.86 -0.05 9.11
N VAL A 108 8.30 -0.82 8.18
CA VAL A 108 8.35 -0.57 6.74
C VAL A 108 6.96 -0.29 6.20
N VAL A 109 6.82 0.78 5.42
CA VAL A 109 5.63 1.08 4.62
C VAL A 109 5.95 0.85 3.15
N LEU A 110 5.11 0.08 2.46
CA LEU A 110 5.11 -0.04 1.00
C LEU A 110 3.97 0.80 0.44
N LEU A 111 4.32 1.78 -0.39
CA LEU A 111 3.35 2.67 -1.04
C LEU A 111 2.71 2.00 -2.25
N CYS A 112 1.41 2.20 -2.40
CA CYS A 112 0.62 1.79 -3.56
C CYS A 112 -0.11 3.00 -4.13
N LEU A 113 0.03 3.27 -5.43
CA LEU A 113 -0.76 4.29 -6.10
C LEU A 113 -2.24 3.88 -6.09
N GLY A 114 -3.12 4.79 -5.77
CA GLY A 114 -4.56 4.51 -5.63
C GLY A 114 -4.86 3.69 -4.37
N ASP A 115 -5.55 2.58 -4.54
CA ASP A 115 -5.97 1.65 -3.49
C ASP A 115 -5.14 0.36 -3.47
N THR A 116 -4.97 -0.23 -2.30
CA THR A 116 -4.18 -1.46 -2.09
C THR A 116 -4.85 -2.74 -2.57
N SER A 117 -6.14 -2.71 -2.89
CA SER A 117 -6.93 -3.88 -3.31
C SER A 117 -7.22 -3.93 -4.81
N ILE A 118 -6.94 -2.83 -5.54
CA ILE A 118 -7.26 -2.72 -6.97
C ILE A 118 -5.97 -2.63 -7.77
N PHE A 119 -5.67 -3.68 -8.56
CA PHE A 119 -4.48 -3.79 -9.42
C PHE A 119 -3.15 -3.49 -8.71
N ALA A 120 -3.05 -3.80 -7.43
CA ALA A 120 -1.90 -3.45 -6.61
C ALA A 120 -0.83 -4.55 -6.61
N SER A 121 0.34 -4.26 -7.17
CA SER A 121 1.52 -5.14 -7.14
C SER A 121 1.98 -5.48 -5.71
N SER A 122 1.63 -4.65 -4.73
CA SER A 122 1.89 -4.88 -3.31
C SER A 122 1.25 -6.16 -2.75
N SER A 123 0.19 -6.66 -3.39
CA SER A 123 -0.49 -7.91 -2.98
C SER A 123 0.44 -9.11 -3.09
N ASN A 124 1.33 -9.17 -4.09
CA ASN A 124 2.31 -10.25 -4.24
C ASN A 124 3.33 -10.22 -3.11
N ILE A 125 3.90 -9.06 -2.81
CA ILE A 125 4.84 -8.89 -1.68
C ILE A 125 4.18 -9.29 -0.36
N LEU A 126 2.95 -8.80 -0.12
CA LEU A 126 2.20 -9.13 1.09
C LEU A 126 1.94 -10.64 1.21
N ARG A 127 1.60 -11.30 0.11
CA ARG A 127 1.37 -12.75 0.06
C ARG A 127 2.64 -13.53 0.41
N ILE A 128 3.78 -13.15 -0.18
CA ILE A 128 5.07 -13.81 0.09
C ILE A 128 5.48 -13.60 1.54
N ILE A 129 5.37 -12.38 2.09
CA ILE A 129 5.70 -12.10 3.49
C ILE A 129 4.81 -12.93 4.42
N LYS A 130 3.50 -12.99 4.20
CA LYS A 130 2.59 -13.78 5.05
C LYS A 130 2.87 -15.27 5.00
N HIS A 131 3.35 -15.79 3.87
CA HIS A 131 3.64 -17.21 3.69
C HIS A 131 5.00 -17.59 4.28
N ASN A 132 6.05 -16.81 3.96
CA ASN A 132 7.44 -17.17 4.29
C ASN A 132 7.90 -16.60 5.65
N TYR A 133 7.23 -15.56 6.17
CA TYR A 133 7.59 -14.87 7.41
C TYR A 133 6.35 -14.60 8.26
N PRO A 134 5.64 -15.66 8.72
CA PRO A 134 4.36 -15.53 9.44
C PRO A 134 4.48 -14.77 10.77
N GLU A 135 5.70 -14.65 11.32
CA GLU A 135 6.01 -13.87 12.51
C GLU A 135 5.92 -12.35 12.28
N ILE A 136 6.03 -11.89 11.03
CA ILE A 136 5.97 -10.46 10.73
C ILE A 136 4.53 -9.96 10.78
N ILE A 137 4.32 -8.93 11.60
CA ILE A 137 3.02 -8.27 11.69
C ILE A 137 2.77 -7.47 10.42
N THR A 138 1.76 -7.87 9.66
CA THR A 138 1.37 -7.20 8.42
C THR A 138 0.11 -6.37 8.60
N LYS A 139 0.06 -5.19 7.98
CA LYS A 139 -1.10 -4.29 7.94
C LYS A 139 -1.38 -3.86 6.52
N THR A 140 -2.65 -3.53 6.24
CA THR A 140 -3.06 -2.97 4.95
C THR A 140 -3.96 -1.77 5.22
N ILE A 141 -3.62 -0.63 4.63
CA ILE A 141 -4.39 0.61 4.73
C ILE A 141 -4.90 0.94 3.34
N PRO A 142 -6.22 1.01 3.13
CA PRO A 142 -6.80 1.33 1.85
C PRO A 142 -6.53 2.76 1.45
N GLY A 143 -6.58 3.03 0.16
CA GLY A 143 -6.53 4.37 -0.43
C GLY A 143 -7.77 4.66 -1.28
N ILE A 144 -7.91 5.88 -1.75
CA ILE A 144 -8.94 6.23 -2.74
C ILE A 144 -8.48 5.72 -4.10
N SER A 145 -9.31 4.91 -4.76
CA SER A 145 -9.03 4.42 -6.10
C SER A 145 -9.19 5.52 -7.16
N SER A 146 -8.47 5.40 -8.28
CA SER A 146 -8.67 6.29 -9.42
C SER A 146 -10.10 6.22 -9.98
N ILE A 147 -10.75 5.06 -9.88
CA ILE A 147 -12.14 4.86 -10.31
C ILE A 147 -13.09 5.73 -9.47
N SER A 148 -12.96 5.67 -8.14
CA SER A 148 -13.79 6.47 -7.23
C SER A 148 -13.52 7.96 -7.38
N ALA A 149 -12.25 8.35 -7.53
CA ALA A 149 -11.87 9.75 -7.72
C ALA A 149 -12.39 10.31 -9.06
N ALA A 150 -12.29 9.54 -10.15
CA ALA A 150 -12.81 9.94 -11.45
C ALA A 150 -14.34 10.06 -11.44
N ALA A 151 -15.04 9.16 -10.77
CA ALA A 151 -16.48 9.23 -10.61
C ALA A 151 -16.91 10.50 -9.84
N ALA A 152 -16.23 10.82 -8.75
CA ALA A 152 -16.48 12.01 -7.95
C ALA A 152 -16.22 13.31 -8.73
N LEU A 153 -15.14 13.36 -9.53
CA LEU A 153 -14.81 14.51 -10.36
C LEU A 153 -15.83 14.79 -11.48
N ASN A 154 -16.59 13.78 -11.89
CA ASN A 154 -17.58 13.89 -12.96
C ASN A 154 -19.03 13.79 -12.45
N ASP A 155 -19.25 13.80 -11.14
CA ASP A 155 -20.58 13.66 -10.52
C ASP A 155 -21.34 12.39 -11.02
N ILE A 156 -20.60 11.27 -11.18
CA ILE A 156 -21.14 10.02 -11.72
C ILE A 156 -21.26 8.98 -10.59
N ASP A 157 -22.45 8.38 -10.47
CA ASP A 157 -22.66 7.18 -9.63
C ASP A 157 -22.09 5.94 -10.33
N LEU A 158 -21.13 5.26 -9.70
CA LEU A 158 -20.57 3.99 -10.21
C LEU A 158 -21.62 2.85 -10.18
N VAL A 159 -22.53 2.89 -9.20
CA VAL A 159 -23.60 1.90 -9.04
C VAL A 159 -24.90 2.64 -8.79
N LYS A 160 -25.87 2.48 -9.69
CA LYS A 160 -27.22 3.00 -9.50
C LYS A 160 -28.11 1.96 -8.82
N LYS A 161 -28.84 2.37 -7.79
CA LYS A 161 -29.90 1.53 -7.23
C LYS A 161 -30.95 1.25 -8.32
N ARG A 162 -31.24 -0.04 -8.55
CA ARG A 162 -32.35 -0.41 -9.45
C ARG A 162 -33.63 0.21 -8.86
N ARG A 163 -34.23 1.17 -9.57
CA ARG A 163 -35.59 1.60 -9.23
C ARG A 163 -36.50 0.47 -9.66
N ASP A 164 -37.18 -0.15 -8.72
CA ASP A 164 -38.36 -0.94 -9.03
C ASP A 164 -39.34 0.06 -9.65
N ILE A 165 -39.56 -0.07 -10.95
CA ILE A 165 -40.61 0.67 -11.65
C ILE A 165 -41.88 -0.10 -11.28
N ASP A 166 -42.52 0.32 -10.19
CA ASP A 166 -43.90 -0.09 -9.89
C ASP A 166 -44.77 0.44 -11.05
N HIS A 167 -45.33 -0.49 -11.82
CA HIS A 167 -46.33 -0.22 -12.83
C HIS A 167 -47.72 -0.17 -12.18
#